data_0abb939e33078c8b805c46e97f3a2d36
#
_entry.id   0abb939e33078c8b805c46e97f3a2d36
#
_cell.length_a   1.000
_cell.length_b   1.000
_cell.length_c   1.000
_cell.angle_alpha   90.00
_cell.angle_beta   90.00
_cell.angle_gamma   90.00
#
_symmetry.space_group_name_H-M   'P 1'
#
loop_
_entity.id
_entity.type
_entity.pdbx_description
1 polymer ?
#
loop_
_entity_poly.entity_id
_entity_poly.type
_entity_poly.pdbx_seq_one_letter_code
_entity_poly.pdbx_strand_id
1 'polypeptide(L)' 'LSGVIYYKNHGHPTHFDEYDCGYKGLDGTMVMFPSQVLHHVEPQTISKERITLAFNIVEQNA' A
#
# COMPACT_ATOMS: atom_id res chain seq x y z
N LEU A 1 2.05 12.12 -4.72
CA LEU A 1 1.85 11.38 -3.48
C LEU A 1 0.88 10.24 -3.70
N SER A 2 1.27 9.06 -3.33
CA SER A 2 0.46 7.86 -3.47
C SER A 2 0.04 7.32 -2.12
N GLY A 3 -1.04 6.56 -2.10
CA GLY A 3 -1.50 5.96 -0.87
C GLY A 3 -2.30 4.69 -1.11
N VAL A 4 -2.42 3.89 -0.07
CA VAL A 4 -3.23 2.68 -0.07
C VAL A 4 -4.04 2.62 1.21
N ILE A 5 -5.34 2.39 1.08
CA ILE A 5 -6.22 2.11 2.21
C ILE A 5 -6.45 0.60 2.27
N TYR A 6 -6.18 0.02 3.43
CA TYR A 6 -6.35 -1.42 3.63
C TYR A 6 -7.69 -1.67 4.32
N TYR A 7 -8.66 -2.16 3.56
CA TYR A 7 -9.98 -2.50 4.11
C TYR A 7 -9.99 -3.93 4.65
N LYS A 8 -9.60 -4.89 3.81
CA LYS A 8 -9.40 -6.30 4.19
C LYS A 8 -8.06 -6.74 3.65
N ASN A 9 -7.06 -6.83 4.48
CA ASN A 9 -5.70 -7.12 4.03
C ASN A 9 -5.04 -8.28 4.79
N HIS A 10 -5.57 -8.65 5.94
CA HIS A 10 -5.06 -9.76 6.74
C HIS A 10 -3.58 -9.62 7.10
N GLY A 11 -3.11 -8.39 7.25
CA GLY A 11 -1.72 -8.12 7.59
C GLY A 11 -0.72 -8.39 6.47
N HIS A 12 -1.17 -8.55 5.23
CA HIS A 12 -0.28 -8.80 4.10
C HIS A 12 0.58 -7.56 3.83
N PRO A 13 1.92 -7.67 3.88
CA PRO A 13 2.77 -6.47 3.85
C PRO A 13 2.96 -5.88 2.46
N THR A 14 3.12 -4.55 2.42
CA THR A 14 3.63 -3.82 1.26
C THR A 14 5.10 -3.50 1.51
N HIS A 15 5.96 -3.82 0.56
CA HIS A 15 7.40 -3.61 0.68
C HIS A 15 7.84 -2.36 -0.07
N PHE A 16 8.67 -1.56 0.57
CA PHE A 16 9.28 -0.38 -0.03
C PHE A 16 10.74 -0.71 -0.32
N ASP A 17 11.02 -1.07 -1.57
CA ASP A 17 12.30 -1.65 -1.98
C ASP A 17 13.48 -0.73 -1.70
N GLU A 18 13.30 0.58 -1.94
CA GLU A 18 14.34 1.57 -1.79
C GLU A 18 14.85 1.70 -0.34
N TYR A 19 13.95 1.48 0.61
CA TYR A 19 14.27 1.63 2.03
C TYR A 19 14.44 0.29 2.74
N ASP A 20 14.34 -0.81 2.03
CA ASP A 20 14.42 -2.16 2.57
C ASP A 20 13.53 -2.34 3.80
N CYS A 21 12.30 -1.85 3.69
CA CYS A 21 11.33 -1.96 4.78
C CYS A 21 9.96 -2.33 4.24
N GLY A 22 9.11 -2.83 5.12
CA GLY A 22 7.75 -3.20 4.80
C GLY A 22 6.75 -2.57 5.74
N TYR A 23 5.55 -2.29 5.21
CA TYR A 23 4.41 -1.88 6.02
C TYR A 23 3.41 -3.02 6.09
N LYS A 24 3.01 -3.39 7.29
CA LYS A 24 2.15 -4.56 7.54
C LYS A 24 0.67 -4.27 7.30
N GLY A 25 0.26 -3.43 6.50
CA GLY A 25 -1.11 -3.16 6.05
C GLY A 25 -2.23 -3.76 6.90
N LEU A 26 -2.40 -3.32 8.14
CA LEU A 26 -3.48 -3.79 9.00
C LEU A 26 -4.82 -3.26 8.51
N ASP A 27 -5.88 -4.06 8.68
CA ASP A 27 -7.24 -3.68 8.27
C ASP A 27 -7.65 -2.36 8.92
N GLY A 28 -8.26 -1.48 8.15
CA GLY A 28 -8.70 -0.17 8.62
C GLY A 28 -7.60 0.88 8.65
N THR A 29 -6.41 0.60 8.16
CA THR A 29 -5.30 1.55 8.15
C THR A 29 -5.00 2.05 6.74
N MET A 30 -4.19 3.10 6.65
CA MET A 30 -3.79 3.71 5.41
C MET A 30 -2.29 4.03 5.47
N VAL A 31 -1.59 3.85 4.36
CA VAL A 31 -0.22 4.28 4.20
C VAL A 31 -0.13 5.27 3.05
N MET A 32 0.69 6.31 3.22
CA MET A 32 0.98 7.29 2.16
C MET A 32 2.48 7.40 1.96
N PHE A 33 2.89 7.58 0.73
CA PHE A 33 4.31 7.62 0.36
C PHE A 33 4.50 8.45 -0.91
N PRO A 34 5.73 8.97 -1.14
CA PRO A 34 6.03 9.64 -2.41
C PRO A 34 5.83 8.69 -3.59
N SER A 35 5.19 9.18 -4.66
CA SER A 35 4.81 8.31 -5.79
C SER A 35 5.99 7.65 -6.50
N GLN A 36 7.18 8.25 -6.42
CA GLN A 36 8.38 7.72 -7.06
C GLN A 36 9.08 6.64 -6.24
N VAL A 37 8.62 6.33 -5.04
CA VAL A 37 9.21 5.26 -4.22
C VAL A 37 8.78 3.91 -4.78
N LEU A 38 9.76 3.07 -5.10
CA LEU A 38 9.47 1.71 -5.56
C LEU A 38 8.88 0.88 -4.44
N HIS A 39 7.80 0.20 -4.74
CA HIS A 39 7.11 -0.65 -3.77
C HIS A 39 6.50 -1.85 -4.48
N HIS A 40 6.28 -2.92 -3.72
CA HIS A 40 5.61 -4.10 -4.25
C HIS A 40 4.91 -4.86 -3.13
N VAL A 41 3.99 -5.71 -3.53
CA VAL A 41 3.26 -6.61 -2.65
C VAL A 41 3.52 -8.04 -3.13
N GLU A 42 3.99 -8.90 -2.22
CA GLU A 42 4.22 -10.29 -2.55
C GLU A 42 2.91 -10.99 -2.89
N PRO A 43 2.93 -12.02 -3.77
CA PRO A 43 1.73 -12.78 -4.05
C PRO A 43 1.11 -13.37 -2.78
N GLN A 44 -0.21 -13.30 -2.70
CA GLN A 44 -0.94 -13.84 -1.57
C GLN A 44 -0.96 -15.37 -1.66
N THR A 45 -0.54 -16.01 -0.58
CA THR A 45 -0.48 -17.48 -0.51
C THR A 45 -1.68 -18.11 0.19
N ILE A 46 -2.54 -17.27 0.80
CA ILE A 46 -3.74 -17.75 1.51
C ILE A 46 -4.98 -17.38 0.72
N SER A 47 -6.01 -18.23 0.80
CA SER A 47 -7.26 -18.04 0.06
C SER A 47 -8.23 -17.18 0.87
N LYS A 48 -7.85 -15.93 1.11
CA LYS A 48 -8.69 -14.93 1.77
C LYS A 48 -8.89 -13.73 0.87
N GLU A 49 -10.10 -13.18 0.91
CA GLU A 49 -10.42 -11.98 0.15
C GLU A 49 -9.60 -10.78 0.65
N ARG A 50 -8.97 -10.07 -0.27
CA ARG A 50 -8.28 -8.82 0.01
C ARG A 50 -8.98 -7.68 -0.71
N ILE A 51 -9.24 -6.60 0.03
CA ILE A 51 -9.82 -5.39 -0.54
C ILE A 51 -8.95 -4.21 -0.12
N THR A 52 -8.32 -3.58 -1.09
CA THR A 52 -7.51 -2.37 -0.88
C THR A 52 -7.93 -1.31 -1.87
N LEU A 53 -7.73 -0.04 -1.51
CA LEU A 53 -7.98 1.09 -2.40
C LEU A 53 -6.68 1.87 -2.56
N ALA A 54 -6.14 1.89 -3.77
CA ALA A 54 -4.97 2.69 -4.10
C ALA A 54 -5.40 4.02 -4.71
N PHE A 55 -4.67 5.08 -4.39
CA PHE A 55 -4.99 6.42 -4.90
C PHE A 55 -3.73 7.26 -5.08
N ASN A 56 -3.84 8.30 -5.90
CA ASN A 56 -2.80 9.30 -6.09
C ASN A 56 -3.37 10.69 -5.81
N ILE A 57 -2.55 11.49 -5.12
CA ILE A 57 -2.85 12.91 -4.93
C ILE A 57 -1.93 13.68 -5.88
N VAL A 58 -2.53 14.45 -6.76
CA VAL A 58 -1.83 15.25 -7.76
C VAL A 58 -2.03 16.72 -7.45
N GLU A 59 -0.93 17.46 -7.40
CA GLU A 59 -1.00 18.91 -7.24
C GLU A 59 -1.50 19.56 -8.52
N GLN A 60 -2.54 20.40 -8.40
CA GLN A 60 -3.02 21.19 -9.53
C GLN A 60 -2.52 22.62 -9.39
N ASN A 61 -1.82 23.07 -10.41
CA ASN A 61 -1.44 24.48 -10.50
C ASN A 61 -2.59 25.24 -11.15
N ALA A 62 -3.16 26.16 -10.41
CA ALA A 62 -4.22 27.01 -10.91
C ALA A 62 -3.73 28.02 -11.93
#